data_703e5b32a6abc600019e41244739f220
#
_entry.id   703e5b32a6abc600019e41244739f220
#
_cell.length_a   1.000
_cell.length_b   1.000
_cell.length_c   1.000
_cell.angle_alpha   90.00
_cell.angle_beta   90.00
_cell.angle_gamma   90.00
#
_symmetry.space_group_name_H-M   'P 1'
#
loop_
_entity.id
_entity.type
_entity.pdbx_description
1 polymer ?
#
loop_
_entity_poly.entity_id
_entity_poly.type
_entity_poly.pdbx_seq_one_letter_code
_entity_poly.pdbx_strand_id
1 'polypeptide(L)'
;VAYLKDEVITREELREYLNPVYDLERLIGRISTRSAGPRDLIALKSSLSMLPHIKYLIRECSVELLHELHDEIDELEDVCTLIEKAIVDEPPIAVKDGGLIKEGFNDEIDRLRTAKTEGKSWLAQLESDERERTGIKNLRIKYNKVFGYYIEVLNSFKGNVPEDYVRKQT
;
A
#
# COMPACT_ATOMS: atom_id res chain seq x y z
N VAL A 1 23.33 -24.41 -22.71
CA VAL A 1 22.55 -24.01 -23.91
C VAL A 1 22.07 -25.23 -24.69
N ALA A 2 22.95 -26.18 -25.06
CA ALA A 2 22.56 -27.36 -25.82
C ALA A 2 21.43 -28.14 -25.13
N TYR A 3 21.56 -28.44 -23.84
CA TYR A 3 20.55 -29.14 -23.05
C TYR A 3 19.17 -28.51 -23.17
N LEU A 4 19.03 -27.19 -22.85
CA LEU A 4 17.76 -26.48 -22.93
C LEU A 4 17.24 -26.29 -24.38
N LYS A 5 18.07 -26.46 -25.39
CA LYS A 5 17.63 -26.49 -26.78
C LYS A 5 16.87 -27.79 -27.09
N ASP A 6 17.31 -28.88 -26.52
CA ASP A 6 16.73 -30.20 -26.76
C ASP A 6 15.55 -30.49 -25.84
N GLU A 7 15.60 -30.02 -24.58
CA GLU A 7 14.53 -30.12 -23.58
C GLU A 7 13.52 -28.95 -23.73
N VAL A 8 12.65 -29.06 -24.74
CA VAL A 8 11.72 -27.99 -25.12
C VAL A 8 10.74 -27.67 -24.01
N ILE A 9 10.20 -28.69 -23.34
CA ILE A 9 9.19 -28.50 -22.26
C ILE A 9 9.82 -27.72 -21.11
N THR A 10 10.93 -28.21 -20.55
CA THR A 10 11.64 -27.54 -19.45
C THR A 10 12.04 -26.11 -19.80
N ARG A 11 12.45 -25.87 -21.04
CA ARG A 11 12.79 -24.52 -21.50
C ARG A 11 11.59 -23.58 -21.52
N GLU A 12 10.46 -24.02 -22.05
CA GLU A 12 9.26 -23.17 -22.13
C GLU A 12 8.67 -22.91 -20.72
N GLU A 13 8.63 -23.92 -19.85
CA GLU A 13 8.22 -23.72 -18.44
C GLU A 13 9.16 -22.75 -17.72
N LEU A 14 10.47 -22.88 -17.89
CA LEU A 14 11.45 -21.97 -17.31
C LEU A 14 11.25 -20.53 -17.79
N ARG A 15 10.92 -20.35 -19.08
CA ARG A 15 10.59 -19.03 -19.65
C ARG A 15 9.32 -18.43 -19.04
N GLU A 16 8.30 -19.25 -18.83
CA GLU A 16 7.07 -18.79 -18.18
C GLU A 16 7.32 -18.27 -16.76
N TYR A 17 8.12 -18.99 -15.96
CA TYR A 17 8.47 -18.53 -14.60
C TYR A 17 9.45 -17.36 -14.58
N LEU A 18 10.32 -17.22 -15.58
CA LEU A 18 11.22 -16.08 -15.69
C LEU A 18 10.54 -14.80 -16.20
N ASN A 19 9.48 -14.94 -16.99
CA ASN A 19 8.80 -13.81 -17.63
C ASN A 19 8.23 -12.77 -16.62
N PRO A 20 7.61 -13.17 -15.49
CA PRO A 20 7.11 -12.22 -14.48
C PRO A 20 8.20 -11.71 -13.52
N VAL A 21 9.44 -12.18 -13.64
CA VAL A 21 10.55 -11.72 -12.80
C VAL A 21 11.00 -10.33 -13.27
N TYR A 22 10.90 -9.35 -12.37
CA TYR A 22 11.35 -7.99 -12.63
C TYR A 22 12.87 -7.88 -12.54
N ASP A 23 13.41 -6.74 -12.93
CA ASP A 23 14.81 -6.37 -12.78
C ASP A 23 15.18 -6.27 -11.28
N LEU A 24 15.65 -7.39 -10.72
CA LEU A 24 15.99 -7.52 -9.30
C LEU A 24 17.14 -6.61 -8.90
N GLU A 25 18.15 -6.44 -9.77
CA GLU A 25 19.29 -5.56 -9.51
C GLU A 25 18.83 -4.12 -9.31
N ARG A 26 17.98 -3.62 -10.19
CA ARG A 26 17.37 -2.29 -10.08
C ARG A 26 16.52 -2.16 -8.82
N LEU A 27 15.70 -3.15 -8.48
CA LEU A 27 14.86 -3.13 -7.28
C LEU A 27 15.71 -3.08 -6.01
N ILE A 28 16.74 -3.92 -5.90
CA ILE A 28 17.66 -3.92 -4.77
C ILE A 28 18.43 -2.60 -4.67
N GLY A 29 18.88 -2.05 -5.80
CA GLY A 29 19.52 -0.74 -5.84
C GLY A 29 18.62 0.36 -5.26
N ARG A 30 17.33 0.36 -5.60
CA ARG A 30 16.36 1.31 -5.05
C ARG A 30 16.09 1.10 -3.55
N ILE A 31 16.03 -0.15 -3.09
CA ILE A 31 15.86 -0.47 -1.67
C ILE A 31 17.09 0.00 -0.88
N SER A 32 18.30 -0.30 -1.35
CA SER A 32 19.56 0.08 -0.71
C SER A 32 19.72 1.60 -0.57
N THR A 33 19.26 2.35 -1.58
CA THR A 33 19.27 3.83 -1.56
C THR A 33 18.04 4.44 -0.87
N ARG A 34 17.15 3.62 -0.30
CA ARG A 34 15.88 4.03 0.34
C ARG A 34 14.96 4.86 -0.58
N SER A 35 15.05 4.64 -1.88
CA SER A 35 14.21 5.28 -2.90
C SER A 35 13.09 4.36 -3.41
N ALA A 36 13.02 3.11 -2.94
CA ALA A 36 11.97 2.18 -3.29
C ALA A 36 10.61 2.62 -2.74
N GLY A 37 9.60 2.50 -3.57
CA GLY A 37 8.20 2.68 -3.17
C GLY A 37 7.50 1.34 -2.88
N PRO A 38 6.25 1.38 -2.39
CA PRO A 38 5.52 0.17 -2.05
C PRO A 38 5.28 -0.75 -3.25
N ARG A 39 5.13 -0.21 -4.46
CA ARG A 39 5.03 -1.00 -5.70
C ARG A 39 6.31 -1.74 -6.07
N ASP A 40 7.47 -1.18 -5.73
CA ASP A 40 8.75 -1.87 -5.94
C ASP A 40 8.86 -3.08 -5.01
N LEU A 41 8.32 -3.00 -3.78
CA LEU A 41 8.26 -4.14 -2.87
C LEU A 41 7.33 -5.25 -3.38
N ILE A 42 6.18 -4.89 -3.94
CA ILE A 42 5.29 -5.87 -4.58
C ILE A 42 5.95 -6.52 -5.80
N ALA A 43 6.65 -5.75 -6.63
CA ALA A 43 7.42 -6.28 -7.76
C ALA A 43 8.53 -7.24 -7.29
N LEU A 44 9.22 -6.90 -6.19
CA LEU A 44 10.18 -7.79 -5.56
C LEU A 44 9.51 -9.08 -5.08
N LYS A 45 8.42 -9.00 -4.31
CA LYS A 45 7.66 -10.19 -3.86
C LYS A 45 7.26 -11.08 -5.04
N SER A 46 6.70 -10.50 -6.10
CA SER A 46 6.28 -11.25 -7.29
C SER A 46 7.44 -11.93 -7.98
N SER A 47 8.61 -11.32 -7.98
CA SER A 47 9.82 -11.94 -8.54
C SER A 47 10.34 -13.09 -7.67
N LEU A 48 10.40 -12.87 -6.35
CA LEU A 48 10.85 -13.88 -5.40
C LEU A 48 9.93 -15.09 -5.37
N SER A 49 8.62 -14.92 -5.53
CA SER A 49 7.66 -16.03 -5.55
C SER A 49 7.83 -16.98 -6.75
N MET A 50 8.59 -16.58 -7.77
CA MET A 50 8.94 -17.46 -8.90
C MET A 50 10.16 -18.34 -8.62
N LEU A 51 11.01 -17.98 -7.67
CA LEU A 51 12.27 -18.69 -7.40
C LEU A 51 12.09 -20.17 -7.02
N PRO A 52 11.12 -20.56 -6.16
CA PRO A 52 10.88 -21.98 -5.87
C PRO A 52 10.55 -22.80 -7.11
N HIS A 53 9.75 -22.25 -8.03
CA HIS A 53 9.37 -22.92 -9.27
C HIS A 53 10.57 -23.07 -10.22
N ILE A 54 11.37 -22.01 -10.37
CA ILE A 54 12.60 -22.03 -11.16
C ILE A 54 13.57 -23.05 -10.60
N LYS A 55 13.80 -23.03 -9.29
CA LYS A 55 14.69 -23.93 -8.58
C LYS A 55 14.24 -25.39 -8.73
N TYR A 56 12.95 -25.66 -8.62
CA TYR A 56 12.38 -26.98 -8.84
C TYR A 56 12.65 -27.50 -10.25
N LEU A 57 12.47 -26.69 -11.30
CA LEU A 57 12.70 -27.11 -12.70
C LEU A 57 14.16 -27.43 -13.00
N ILE A 58 15.11 -26.67 -12.45
CA ILE A 58 16.53 -26.87 -12.72
C ILE A 58 17.14 -27.98 -11.88
N ARG A 59 16.47 -28.46 -10.84
CA ARG A 59 16.95 -29.52 -9.93
C ARG A 59 17.29 -30.81 -10.67
N GLU A 60 16.46 -31.23 -11.61
CA GLU A 60 16.58 -32.49 -12.33
C GLU A 60 17.43 -32.37 -13.63
N CYS A 61 17.98 -31.19 -13.90
CA CYS A 61 18.77 -30.96 -15.11
C CYS A 61 20.15 -31.60 -14.97
N SER A 62 20.62 -32.30 -16.00
CA SER A 62 21.91 -33.02 -16.02
C SER A 62 23.12 -32.11 -16.32
N VAL A 63 23.00 -30.81 -16.19
CA VAL A 63 24.02 -29.80 -16.53
C VAL A 63 24.60 -29.19 -15.26
N GLU A 64 25.92 -29.32 -15.08
CA GLU A 64 26.65 -28.84 -13.91
C GLU A 64 26.31 -27.37 -13.56
N LEU A 65 26.32 -26.44 -14.50
CA LEU A 65 25.96 -25.04 -14.29
C LEU A 65 24.54 -24.87 -13.73
N LEU A 66 23.58 -25.72 -14.13
CA LEU A 66 22.20 -25.62 -13.60
C LEU A 66 22.12 -26.19 -12.20
N HIS A 67 22.95 -27.16 -11.82
CA HIS A 67 23.10 -27.62 -10.45
C HIS A 67 23.73 -26.54 -9.54
N GLU A 68 24.80 -25.89 -10.01
CA GLU A 68 25.42 -24.78 -9.30
C GLU A 68 24.40 -23.66 -9.04
N LEU A 69 23.64 -23.25 -10.05
CA LEU A 69 22.57 -22.26 -9.90
C LEU A 69 21.46 -22.71 -8.93
N HIS A 70 21.07 -24.00 -8.97
CA HIS A 70 20.11 -24.54 -8.02
C HIS A 70 20.59 -24.41 -6.59
N ASP A 71 21.86 -24.69 -6.32
CA ASP A 71 22.43 -24.66 -4.97
C ASP A 71 22.67 -23.23 -4.47
N GLU A 72 22.95 -22.30 -5.38
CA GLU A 72 23.19 -20.89 -5.05
C GLU A 72 21.90 -20.05 -4.89
N ILE A 73 20.79 -20.44 -5.51
CA ILE A 73 19.54 -19.71 -5.39
C ILE A 73 18.97 -19.86 -3.98
N ASP A 74 18.95 -18.74 -3.24
CA ASP A 74 18.17 -18.59 -2.03
C ASP A 74 16.76 -18.08 -2.40
N GLU A 75 15.73 -18.77 -1.94
CA GLU A 75 14.33 -18.46 -2.26
C GLU A 75 13.82 -17.22 -1.50
N LEU A 76 14.51 -16.78 -0.45
CA LEU A 76 14.18 -15.61 0.36
C LEU A 76 12.71 -15.59 0.83
N GLU A 77 12.23 -16.75 1.29
CA GLU A 77 10.84 -16.97 1.69
C GLU A 77 10.41 -16.03 2.84
N ASP A 78 11.33 -15.75 3.75
CA ASP A 78 11.11 -14.82 4.87
C ASP A 78 10.83 -13.39 4.37
N VAL A 79 11.59 -12.92 3.39
CA VAL A 79 11.41 -11.59 2.76
C VAL A 79 10.09 -11.56 1.99
N CYS A 80 9.80 -12.58 1.20
CA CYS A 80 8.56 -12.71 0.44
C CYS A 80 7.35 -12.67 1.39
N THR A 81 7.38 -13.48 2.44
CA THR A 81 6.33 -13.55 3.47
C THR A 81 6.17 -12.23 4.22
N LEU A 82 7.26 -11.55 4.55
CA LEU A 82 7.22 -10.26 5.22
C LEU A 82 6.49 -9.21 4.36
N ILE A 83 6.85 -9.11 3.08
CA ILE A 83 6.21 -8.16 2.16
C ILE A 83 4.73 -8.51 1.99
N GLU A 84 4.40 -9.80 1.83
CA GLU A 84 3.03 -10.26 1.67
C GLU A 84 2.15 -9.94 2.89
N LYS A 85 2.66 -10.09 4.10
CA LYS A 85 1.93 -9.75 5.32
C LYS A 85 1.80 -8.24 5.54
N ALA A 86 2.82 -7.47 5.14
CA ALA A 86 2.90 -6.07 5.48
C ALA A 86 2.21 -5.14 4.46
N ILE A 87 2.35 -5.43 3.15
CA ILE A 87 1.96 -4.50 2.08
C ILE A 87 0.68 -4.99 1.41
N VAL A 88 -0.24 -4.06 1.14
CA VAL A 88 -1.46 -4.36 0.36
C VAL A 88 -1.09 -4.76 -1.08
N ASP A 89 -1.92 -5.59 -1.73
CA ASP A 89 -1.60 -6.14 -3.04
C ASP A 89 -1.57 -5.08 -4.15
N GLU A 90 -2.39 -4.03 -4.02
CA GLU A 90 -2.42 -2.88 -4.94
C GLU A 90 -2.09 -1.59 -4.17
N PRO A 91 -0.81 -1.37 -3.81
CA PRO A 91 -0.45 -0.21 -3.03
C PRO A 91 -0.48 1.08 -3.85
N PRO A 92 -0.68 2.23 -3.19
CA PRO A 92 -0.59 3.54 -3.83
C PRO A 92 0.81 3.77 -4.42
N ILE A 93 0.92 4.75 -5.33
CA ILE A 93 2.20 5.09 -5.96
C ILE A 93 3.17 5.69 -4.94
N ALA A 94 2.65 6.59 -4.09
CA ALA A 94 3.47 7.31 -3.13
C ALA A 94 3.11 6.94 -1.68
N VAL A 95 4.13 6.78 -0.84
CA VAL A 95 3.97 6.48 0.59
C VAL A 95 3.08 7.52 1.31
N LYS A 96 3.16 8.79 0.91
CA LYS A 96 2.36 9.89 1.48
C LYS A 96 0.84 9.73 1.30
N ASP A 97 0.41 8.93 0.32
CA ASP A 97 -1.01 8.71 0.06
C ASP A 97 -1.65 7.80 1.14
N GLY A 98 -0.83 7.08 1.90
CA GLY A 98 -1.26 6.18 2.97
C GLY A 98 -1.91 4.89 2.44
N GLY A 99 -2.43 4.05 3.35
CA GLY A 99 -3.16 2.84 2.98
C GLY A 99 -2.29 1.71 2.40
N LEU A 100 -0.97 1.77 2.58
CA LEU A 100 -0.05 0.78 2.02
C LEU A 100 0.18 -0.45 2.90
N ILE A 101 -0.01 -0.33 4.22
CA ILE A 101 0.18 -1.42 5.17
C ILE A 101 -1.13 -2.20 5.32
N LYS A 102 -1.09 -3.52 5.32
CA LYS A 102 -2.25 -4.39 5.58
C LYS A 102 -2.76 -4.18 7.00
N GLU A 103 -4.07 -4.32 7.16
CA GLU A 103 -4.72 -4.36 8.48
C GLU A 103 -4.28 -5.64 9.22
N GLY A 104 -4.06 -5.52 10.52
CA GLY A 104 -3.55 -6.61 11.35
C GLY A 104 -2.03 -6.80 11.31
N PHE A 105 -1.30 -6.05 10.49
CA PHE A 105 0.17 -6.14 10.46
C PHE A 105 0.82 -5.42 11.63
N ASN A 106 0.25 -4.28 12.06
CA ASN A 106 0.79 -3.49 13.17
C ASN A 106 -0.34 -2.82 13.95
N ASP A 107 -0.50 -3.19 15.22
CA ASP A 107 -1.58 -2.72 16.10
C ASP A 107 -1.60 -1.19 16.27
N GLU A 108 -0.44 -0.54 16.29
CA GLU A 108 -0.36 0.92 16.43
C GLU A 108 -0.90 1.64 15.18
N ILE A 109 -0.56 1.12 13.99
CA ILE A 109 -1.09 1.65 12.73
C ILE A 109 -2.61 1.48 12.68
N ASP A 110 -3.11 0.33 13.11
CA ASP A 110 -4.54 0.04 13.09
C ASP A 110 -5.31 0.91 14.10
N ARG A 111 -4.77 1.14 15.29
CA ARG A 111 -5.32 2.11 16.24
C ARG A 111 -5.39 3.53 15.68
N LEU A 112 -4.33 3.98 15.01
CA LEU A 112 -4.31 5.31 14.37
C LEU A 112 -5.32 5.42 13.22
N ARG A 113 -5.54 4.35 12.45
CA ARG A 113 -6.57 4.30 11.42
C ARG A 113 -7.97 4.41 12.01
N THR A 114 -8.24 3.64 13.06
CA THR A 114 -9.52 3.66 13.77
C THR A 114 -9.80 5.05 14.33
N ALA A 115 -8.83 5.64 15.03
CA ALA A 115 -8.95 7.00 15.56
C ALA A 115 -9.22 8.06 14.45
N LYS A 116 -8.56 7.92 13.29
CA LYS A 116 -8.81 8.81 12.14
C LYS A 116 -10.22 8.63 11.56
N THR A 117 -10.72 7.41 11.51
CA THR A 117 -12.05 7.09 10.97
C THR A 117 -13.14 7.53 11.94
N GLU A 118 -12.98 7.22 13.21
CA GLU A 118 -13.91 7.65 14.27
C GLU A 118 -13.99 9.17 14.35
N GLY A 119 -12.84 9.87 14.30
CA GLY A 119 -12.81 11.34 14.26
C GLY A 119 -13.57 11.94 13.08
N LYS A 120 -13.47 11.35 11.89
CA LYS A 120 -14.25 11.78 10.73
C LYS A 120 -15.74 11.50 10.87
N SER A 121 -16.09 10.33 11.40
CA SER A 121 -17.48 9.94 11.65
C SER A 121 -18.12 10.87 12.70
N TRP A 122 -17.39 11.17 13.78
CA TRP A 122 -17.83 12.11 14.82
C TRP A 122 -18.06 13.52 14.27
N LEU A 123 -17.15 14.03 13.43
CA LEU A 123 -17.33 15.35 12.79
C LEU A 123 -18.53 15.38 11.85
N ALA A 124 -18.77 14.32 11.10
CA ALA A 124 -19.93 14.21 10.21
C ALA A 124 -21.24 14.16 11.01
N GLN A 125 -21.25 13.44 12.13
CA GLN A 125 -22.40 13.39 13.02
C GLN A 125 -22.65 14.77 13.65
N LEU A 126 -21.62 15.42 14.17
CA LEU A 126 -21.73 16.77 14.73
C LEU A 126 -22.25 17.78 13.70
N GLU A 127 -21.81 17.69 12.44
CA GLU A 127 -22.32 18.55 11.36
C GLU A 127 -23.82 18.31 11.11
N SER A 128 -24.26 17.04 11.15
CA SER A 128 -25.67 16.68 11.00
C SER A 128 -26.53 17.19 12.15
N ASP A 129 -26.08 16.98 13.38
CA ASP A 129 -26.77 17.39 14.60
C ASP A 129 -26.91 18.93 14.65
N GLU A 130 -25.85 19.66 14.29
CA GLU A 130 -25.87 21.11 14.25
C GLU A 130 -26.75 21.68 13.13
N ARG A 131 -26.84 20.99 11.98
CA ARG A 131 -27.81 21.35 10.92
C ARG A 131 -29.25 21.19 11.40
N GLU A 132 -29.55 20.11 12.10
CA GLU A 132 -30.88 19.86 12.66
C GLU A 132 -31.20 20.86 13.76
N ARG A 133 -30.29 21.11 14.69
CA ARG A 133 -30.45 22.04 15.78
C ARG A 133 -30.71 23.48 15.32
N THR A 134 -29.95 23.92 14.30
CA THR A 134 -30.00 25.32 13.83
C THR A 134 -30.96 25.55 12.67
N GLY A 135 -31.39 24.49 11.98
CA GLY A 135 -32.16 24.59 10.75
C GLY A 135 -31.35 25.10 9.54
N ILE A 136 -30.05 25.29 9.70
CA ILE A 136 -29.14 25.81 8.65
C ILE A 136 -28.67 24.67 7.77
N LYS A 137 -29.37 24.38 6.67
CA LYS A 137 -29.11 23.23 5.78
C LYS A 137 -27.73 23.19 5.16
N ASN A 138 -27.06 24.32 5.00
CA ASN A 138 -25.73 24.42 4.37
C ASN A 138 -24.60 24.67 5.37
N LEU A 139 -24.84 24.49 6.65
CA LEU A 139 -23.81 24.48 7.69
C LEU A 139 -22.78 23.38 7.37
N ARG A 140 -21.50 23.69 7.49
CA ARG A 140 -20.39 22.74 7.30
C ARG A 140 -19.35 22.93 8.39
N ILE A 141 -18.77 21.82 8.82
CA ILE A 141 -17.59 21.84 9.68
C ILE A 141 -16.35 21.73 8.81
N LYS A 142 -15.45 22.71 8.92
CA LYS A 142 -14.18 22.77 8.21
C LYS A 142 -13.01 22.92 9.16
N TYR A 143 -11.82 22.72 8.65
CA TYR A 143 -10.58 22.90 9.41
C TYR A 143 -9.66 23.88 8.71
N ASN A 144 -9.04 24.77 9.48
CA ASN A 144 -7.88 25.53 9.03
C ASN A 144 -6.77 25.54 10.10
N LYS A 145 -5.55 25.85 9.67
CA LYS A 145 -4.37 25.78 10.56
C LYS A 145 -4.36 26.86 11.66
N VAL A 146 -5.11 27.94 11.49
CA VAL A 146 -5.10 29.09 12.42
C VAL A 146 -6.12 28.90 13.53
N PHE A 147 -7.35 28.47 13.18
CA PHE A 147 -8.47 28.38 14.13
C PHE A 147 -8.83 26.94 14.53
N GLY A 148 -8.22 25.93 13.91
CA GLY A 148 -8.60 24.54 14.07
C GLY A 148 -9.92 24.24 13.34
N TYR A 149 -10.79 23.43 13.95
CA TYR A 149 -12.13 23.18 13.43
C TYR A 149 -13.05 24.37 13.66
N TYR A 150 -13.85 24.71 12.65
CA TYR A 150 -14.81 25.80 12.69
C TYR A 150 -16.06 25.47 11.89
N ILE A 151 -17.17 26.13 12.25
CA ILE A 151 -18.45 26.03 11.55
C ILE A 151 -18.52 27.15 10.51
N GLU A 152 -18.78 26.75 9.25
CA GLU A 152 -19.00 27.66 8.14
C GLU A 152 -20.50 27.76 7.85
N VAL A 153 -21.02 28.97 7.83
CA VAL A 153 -22.41 29.29 7.47
C VAL A 153 -22.41 30.34 6.37
N LEU A 154 -23.18 30.12 5.30
CA LEU A 154 -23.30 31.10 4.23
C LEU A 154 -24.03 32.37 4.72
N ASN A 155 -23.65 33.51 4.15
CA ASN A 155 -24.23 34.82 4.52
C ASN A 155 -25.76 34.90 4.41
N SER A 156 -26.39 34.12 3.53
CA SER A 156 -27.84 34.03 3.37
C SER A 156 -28.58 33.48 4.61
N PHE A 157 -27.88 32.81 5.52
CA PHE A 157 -28.42 32.22 6.75
C PHE A 157 -27.93 32.92 8.01
N LYS A 158 -27.34 34.11 7.88
CA LYS A 158 -26.75 34.87 8.99
C LYS A 158 -27.72 35.20 10.09
N GLY A 159 -28.99 35.39 9.77
CA GLY A 159 -30.08 35.66 10.76
C GLY A 159 -30.51 34.45 11.57
N ASN A 160 -30.13 33.24 11.15
CA ASN A 160 -30.49 31.98 11.81
C ASN A 160 -29.36 31.42 12.68
N VAL A 161 -28.23 32.14 12.77
CA VAL A 161 -27.07 31.68 13.55
C VAL A 161 -27.40 31.82 15.04
N PRO A 162 -27.28 30.74 15.84
CA PRO A 162 -27.51 30.77 17.26
C PRO A 162 -26.62 31.78 18.02
N GLU A 163 -27.11 32.32 19.12
CA GLU A 163 -26.37 33.29 19.97
C GLU A 163 -25.13 32.66 20.64
N ASP A 164 -25.11 31.35 20.83
CA ASP A 164 -23.99 30.60 21.39
C ASP A 164 -22.79 30.47 20.42
N TYR A 165 -22.96 30.87 19.17
CA TYR A 165 -21.86 30.86 18.20
C TYR A 165 -21.02 32.14 18.27
N VAL A 166 -19.70 31.95 18.35
CA VAL A 166 -18.75 33.08 18.35
C VAL A 166 -18.20 33.28 16.94
N ARG A 167 -18.47 34.41 16.34
CA ARG A 167 -17.95 34.75 15.00
C ARG A 167 -16.46 35.02 15.06
N LYS A 168 -15.70 34.27 14.24
CA LYS A 168 -14.24 34.39 14.12
C LYS A 168 -13.79 35.15 12.87
N GLN A 169 -14.55 35.05 11.77
CA GLN A 169 -14.20 35.68 10.50
C GLN A 169 -15.47 36.01 9.68
N THR A 170 -15.37 36.99 8.80
CA THR A 170 -16.41 37.41 7.84
C THR A 170 -16.22 36.69 6.49
#